data_05a90afcd95dc4e6c70b1bc098a11052
#
_entry.id   05a90afcd95dc4e6c70b1bc098a11052
#
_cell.length_a   1.000
_cell.length_b   1.000
_cell.length_c   1.000
_cell.angle_alpha   90.00
_cell.angle_beta   90.00
_cell.angle_gamma   90.00
#
_symmetry.space_group_name_H-M   'P 1'
#
loop_
_entity.id
_entity.type
_entity.pdbx_description
1 polymer ?
#
loop_
_entity_poly.entity_id
_entity_poly.type
_entity_poly.pdbx_seq_one_letter_code
_entity_poly.pdbx_strand_id
1 'polypeptide(L)'
;FPDVNPDASEQFFSSLKYERTINAGSTDDDRDFTFDEDPYEDLNKDGLITLIRVKDPSGKYIESDEDKRIMAEADLSKGQKGSYLLFTEGTDNDKDDRFNEDGPGGTNFNRNFTFNYEEFGLNSGLYPMSEPETKAVADFLFGKFNVFAVFTFGLQDNLGQPMKSAERPNADRRITAITKSDETINKLVSDKYHEI
;
A
#
# COMPACT_ATOMS: atom_id res chain seq x y z
N PHE A 1 -2.79 22.95 0.93
CA PHE A 1 -2.80 21.50 0.70
C PHE A 1 -2.89 20.83 2.05
N PRO A 2 -3.81 19.90 2.27
CA PRO A 2 -3.62 18.95 3.33
C PRO A 2 -2.46 18.06 2.89
N ASP A 3 -1.27 18.48 3.24
CA ASP A 3 -0.12 17.62 3.12
C ASP A 3 -0.16 16.65 4.29
N VAL A 4 -0.61 15.48 4.00
CA VAL A 4 -0.74 14.40 4.97
C VAL A 4 0.62 13.82 5.34
N ASN A 5 1.63 14.18 4.60
CA ASN A 5 3.00 13.77 4.87
C ASN A 5 3.97 14.91 4.48
N PRO A 6 4.40 15.74 5.44
CA PRO A 6 5.33 16.82 5.17
C PRO A 6 6.64 16.35 4.54
N ASP A 7 7.10 15.16 4.89
CA ASP A 7 8.31 14.58 4.32
C ASP A 7 8.15 14.25 2.83
N ALA A 8 6.93 13.88 2.41
CA ALA A 8 6.64 13.59 1.02
C ALA A 8 6.68 14.86 0.15
N SER A 9 6.14 15.98 0.66
CA SER A 9 6.25 17.27 -0.01
C SER A 9 7.69 17.68 -0.21
N GLU A 10 8.50 17.61 0.84
CA GLU A 10 9.90 17.99 0.80
C GLU A 10 10.68 17.11 -0.19
N GLN A 11 10.46 15.81 -0.16
CA GLN A 11 11.09 14.88 -1.09
C GLN A 11 10.66 15.11 -2.54
N PHE A 12 9.38 15.36 -2.77
CA PHE A 12 8.87 15.66 -4.10
C PHE A 12 9.53 16.91 -4.68
N PHE A 13 9.54 18.02 -3.95
CA PHE A 13 10.15 19.27 -4.41
C PHE A 13 11.66 19.19 -4.53
N SER A 14 12.33 18.39 -3.72
CA SER A 14 13.79 18.27 -3.76
C SER A 14 14.30 17.38 -4.88
N SER A 15 13.57 16.33 -5.26
CA SER A 15 14.03 15.32 -6.23
C SER A 15 13.24 15.25 -7.53
N LEU A 16 11.97 15.60 -7.53
CA LEU A 16 11.00 15.41 -8.63
C LEU A 16 10.93 13.97 -9.17
N LYS A 17 11.47 13.01 -8.45
CA LYS A 17 11.56 11.61 -8.86
C LYS A 17 10.72 10.69 -7.98
N TYR A 18 10.34 11.14 -6.83
CA TYR A 18 9.74 10.31 -5.80
C TYR A 18 8.60 11.05 -5.11
N GLU A 19 7.44 10.45 -5.09
CA GLU A 19 6.27 10.90 -4.35
C GLU A 19 5.93 9.85 -3.30
N ARG A 20 5.96 10.22 -2.05
CA ARG A 20 5.51 9.39 -0.95
C ARG A 20 4.03 9.66 -0.72
N THR A 21 3.19 8.65 -0.96
CA THR A 21 1.72 8.77 -0.86
C THR A 21 1.15 8.14 0.40
N ILE A 22 1.99 7.55 1.23
CA ILE A 22 1.61 6.94 2.51
C ILE A 22 2.10 7.80 3.67
N ASN A 23 1.32 7.87 4.75
CA ASN A 23 1.78 8.48 5.99
C ASN A 23 2.79 7.57 6.71
N ALA A 24 3.33 8.00 7.84
CA ALA A 24 4.22 7.20 8.68
C ALA A 24 3.45 6.58 9.84
N GLY A 25 2.26 6.06 9.56
CA GLY A 25 1.46 5.37 10.56
C GLY A 25 2.07 4.03 10.94
N SER A 26 1.78 3.57 12.15
CA SER A 26 2.11 2.24 12.60
C SER A 26 1.35 1.18 11.82
N THR A 27 1.96 0.03 11.63
CA THR A 27 1.35 -1.15 10.99
C THR A 27 1.02 -2.21 12.03
N ASP A 28 0.01 -3.01 11.71
CA ASP A 28 -0.46 -4.19 12.42
C ASP A 28 -0.86 -5.16 11.30
N ASP A 29 0.11 -5.90 10.77
CA ASP A 29 -0.10 -6.72 9.57
C ASP A 29 -0.77 -8.05 9.90
N ASP A 30 -0.59 -8.58 11.09
CA ASP A 30 -1.22 -9.81 11.57
C ASP A 30 -2.60 -9.59 12.23
N ARG A 31 -2.89 -8.32 12.62
CA ARG A 31 -4.17 -7.83 13.17
C ARG A 31 -4.51 -8.35 14.57
N ASP A 32 -3.52 -8.45 15.37
CA ASP A 32 -3.66 -8.79 16.78
C ASP A 32 -3.90 -7.54 17.67
N PHE A 33 -3.86 -6.32 17.08
CA PHE A 33 -3.97 -4.99 17.72
C PHE A 33 -2.69 -4.52 18.43
N THR A 34 -1.60 -5.18 18.21
CA THR A 34 -0.27 -4.67 18.55
C THR A 34 0.32 -4.04 17.27
N PHE A 35 1.16 -3.07 17.38
CA PHE A 35 1.62 -2.29 16.22
C PHE A 35 3.15 -2.22 16.23
N ASP A 36 3.75 -2.35 15.05
CA ASP A 36 5.20 -2.20 14.85
C ASP A 36 6.02 -3.19 15.72
N GLU A 37 5.50 -4.39 15.96
CA GLU A 37 6.17 -5.35 16.84
C GLU A 37 7.32 -6.06 16.15
N ASP A 38 7.20 -6.30 14.85
CA ASP A 38 8.20 -7.01 14.06
C ASP A 38 8.69 -6.18 12.86
N PRO A 39 9.40 -5.05 13.14
CA PRO A 39 9.85 -4.13 12.12
C PRO A 39 10.94 -4.74 11.25
N TYR A 40 11.19 -4.15 10.09
CA TYR A 40 12.28 -4.55 9.21
C TYR A 40 13.63 -4.43 9.89
N GLU A 41 14.34 -5.56 10.03
CA GLU A 41 15.64 -5.62 10.65
C GLU A 41 16.74 -6.06 9.66
N ASP A 42 17.65 -5.14 9.35
CA ASP A 42 18.90 -5.42 8.66
C ASP A 42 19.98 -5.76 9.73
N LEU A 43 20.14 -7.05 10.01
CA LEU A 43 21.02 -7.52 11.08
C LEU A 43 22.51 -7.33 10.73
N ASN A 44 22.86 -7.45 9.46
CA ASN A 44 24.23 -7.33 8.98
C ASN A 44 24.61 -5.88 8.62
N LYS A 45 23.65 -4.97 8.54
CA LYS A 45 23.78 -3.54 8.25
C LYS A 45 24.36 -3.24 6.85
N ASP A 46 23.95 -4.03 5.86
CA ASP A 46 24.33 -3.83 4.47
C ASP A 46 23.33 -2.96 3.68
N GLY A 47 22.23 -2.57 4.31
CA GLY A 47 21.16 -1.74 3.72
C GLY A 47 20.10 -2.54 2.98
N LEU A 48 20.10 -3.85 3.11
CA LEU A 48 19.14 -4.77 2.47
C LEU A 48 18.62 -5.77 3.49
N ILE A 49 17.37 -6.16 3.34
CA ILE A 49 16.83 -7.35 4.04
C ILE A 49 17.01 -8.54 3.10
N THR A 50 17.83 -9.46 3.50
CA THR A 50 18.24 -10.60 2.67
C THR A 50 17.76 -11.93 3.26
N LEU A 51 18.24 -13.05 2.71
CA LEU A 51 17.94 -14.38 3.22
C LEU A 51 19.14 -14.97 3.97
N ILE A 52 18.88 -15.49 5.14
CA ILE A 52 19.83 -16.27 5.91
C ILE A 52 19.71 -17.73 5.46
N ARG A 53 20.81 -18.33 5.05
CA ARG A 53 20.87 -19.74 4.72
C ARG A 53 21.55 -20.52 5.84
N VAL A 54 20.86 -21.54 6.32
CA VAL A 54 21.37 -22.42 7.35
C VAL A 54 21.57 -23.81 6.76
N LYS A 55 22.79 -24.35 6.87
CA LYS A 55 23.06 -25.72 6.40
C LYS A 55 22.41 -26.73 7.31
N ASP A 56 21.47 -27.49 6.75
CA ASP A 56 20.70 -28.48 7.47
C ASP A 56 20.35 -29.67 6.57
N PRO A 57 20.51 -30.93 7.05
CA PRO A 57 20.17 -32.13 6.27
C PRO A 57 18.69 -32.24 5.86
N SER A 58 17.80 -31.57 6.55
CA SER A 58 16.36 -31.50 6.25
C SER A 58 16.00 -30.36 5.29
N GLY A 59 16.98 -29.52 4.93
CA GLY A 59 16.78 -28.37 4.08
C GLY A 59 16.25 -28.75 2.70
N LYS A 60 15.47 -27.85 2.10
CA LYS A 60 14.86 -28.02 0.77
C LYS A 60 15.68 -27.35 -0.33
N TYR A 61 16.64 -26.51 0.02
CA TYR A 61 17.36 -25.65 -0.92
C TYR A 61 18.79 -26.14 -1.18
N ILE A 62 19.29 -25.80 -2.35
CA ILE A 62 20.67 -26.00 -2.81
C ILE A 62 21.23 -24.67 -3.35
N GLU A 63 22.54 -24.55 -3.40
CA GLU A 63 23.18 -23.45 -4.12
C GLU A 63 22.96 -23.63 -5.62
N SER A 64 22.59 -22.53 -6.32
CA SER A 64 22.48 -22.53 -7.77
C SER A 64 23.81 -22.84 -8.43
N ASP A 65 23.76 -23.55 -9.55
CA ASP A 65 24.97 -23.82 -10.35
C ASP A 65 25.48 -22.56 -11.08
N GLU A 66 24.59 -21.61 -11.35
CA GLU A 66 24.93 -20.38 -12.04
C GLU A 66 25.62 -19.37 -11.13
N ASP A 67 25.12 -19.22 -9.90
CA ASP A 67 25.69 -18.34 -8.88
C ASP A 67 25.46 -18.94 -7.49
N LYS A 68 26.52 -19.24 -6.78
CA LYS A 68 26.49 -19.87 -5.45
C LYS A 68 25.90 -18.97 -4.34
N ARG A 69 25.67 -17.70 -4.64
CA ARG A 69 24.96 -16.79 -3.74
C ARG A 69 23.44 -16.95 -3.83
N ILE A 70 22.96 -17.48 -4.95
CA ILE A 70 21.54 -17.72 -5.19
C ILE A 70 21.18 -19.12 -4.70
N MET A 71 20.06 -19.21 -4.00
CA MET A 71 19.51 -20.49 -3.54
C MET A 71 18.36 -20.91 -4.47
N ALA A 72 18.34 -22.19 -4.82
CA ALA A 72 17.30 -22.80 -5.62
C ALA A 72 16.69 -23.98 -4.86
N GLU A 73 15.41 -24.24 -5.07
CA GLU A 73 14.77 -25.43 -4.52
C GLU A 73 15.33 -26.70 -5.19
N ALA A 74 15.66 -27.70 -4.41
CA ALA A 74 16.21 -28.94 -4.92
C ALA A 74 15.19 -29.69 -5.79
N ASP A 75 15.54 -30.02 -7.01
CA ASP A 75 14.72 -30.82 -7.90
C ASP A 75 14.86 -32.31 -7.59
N LEU A 76 13.93 -32.80 -6.80
CA LEU A 76 13.88 -34.23 -6.40
C LEU A 76 13.75 -35.15 -7.61
N SER A 77 13.16 -34.70 -8.71
CA SER A 77 13.00 -35.53 -9.93
C SER A 77 14.32 -35.77 -10.63
N LYS A 78 15.29 -34.86 -10.45
CA LYS A 78 16.67 -35.00 -10.94
C LYS A 78 17.62 -35.65 -9.92
N GLY A 79 17.07 -36.15 -8.82
CA GLY A 79 17.87 -36.77 -7.75
C GLY A 79 18.65 -35.76 -6.89
N GLN A 80 18.34 -34.49 -7.00
CA GLN A 80 18.94 -33.49 -6.12
C GLN A 80 18.39 -33.62 -4.70
N LYS A 81 19.22 -33.31 -3.73
CA LYS A 81 18.83 -33.28 -2.32
C LYS A 81 19.18 -31.92 -1.74
N GLY A 82 18.19 -31.29 -1.13
CA GLY A 82 18.41 -30.03 -0.43
C GLY A 82 19.35 -30.22 0.78
N SER A 83 20.00 -29.16 1.14
CA SER A 83 20.94 -29.12 2.25
C SER A 83 20.97 -27.80 2.99
N TYR A 84 20.03 -26.92 2.66
CA TYR A 84 19.86 -25.63 3.31
C TYR A 84 18.40 -25.33 3.62
N LEU A 85 18.18 -24.71 4.78
CA LEU A 85 16.98 -23.98 5.12
C LEU A 85 17.22 -22.50 4.81
N LEU A 86 16.16 -21.79 4.43
CA LEU A 86 16.17 -20.34 4.22
C LEU A 86 15.25 -19.67 5.21
N PHE A 87 15.72 -18.60 5.80
CA PHE A 87 14.99 -17.72 6.68
C PHE A 87 15.14 -16.30 6.18
N THR A 88 14.17 -15.45 6.40
CA THR A 88 14.31 -14.01 6.21
C THR A 88 15.31 -13.47 7.24
N GLU A 89 16.12 -12.51 6.85
CA GLU A 89 16.93 -11.74 7.78
C GLU A 89 16.00 -10.94 8.69
N GLY A 90 16.24 -10.96 9.98
CA GLY A 90 15.41 -10.34 11.01
C GLY A 90 15.25 -11.25 12.22
N THR A 91 14.49 -10.76 13.18
CA THR A 91 14.14 -11.46 14.40
C THR A 91 12.61 -11.59 14.41
N ASP A 92 12.09 -12.71 14.82
CA ASP A 92 10.68 -12.91 15.14
C ASP A 92 10.47 -12.39 16.57
N ASN A 93 10.02 -11.13 16.68
CA ASN A 93 9.96 -10.42 17.97
C ASN A 93 8.72 -10.77 18.78
N ASP A 94 7.62 -11.06 18.11
CA ASP A 94 6.33 -11.42 18.71
C ASP A 94 6.10 -12.94 18.84
N LYS A 95 6.89 -13.75 18.12
CA LYS A 95 6.89 -15.22 18.14
C LYS A 95 5.70 -15.87 17.43
N ASP A 96 5.32 -15.30 16.31
CA ASP A 96 4.29 -15.82 15.43
C ASP A 96 4.83 -16.70 14.29
N ASP A 97 6.15 -16.93 14.23
CA ASP A 97 6.92 -17.64 13.19
C ASP A 97 7.02 -16.88 11.85
N ARG A 98 6.77 -15.57 11.84
CA ARG A 98 7.02 -14.68 10.72
C ARG A 98 8.16 -13.72 11.03
N PHE A 99 8.57 -12.90 10.05
CA PHE A 99 9.72 -12.01 10.20
C PHE A 99 9.49 -10.76 9.38
N ASN A 100 9.71 -9.60 9.98
CA ASN A 100 9.65 -8.29 9.31
C ASN A 100 8.30 -8.00 8.66
N GLU A 101 7.19 -8.44 9.19
CA GLU A 101 5.88 -8.17 8.65
C GLU A 101 5.43 -6.73 8.88
N ASP A 102 5.81 -6.13 9.99
CA ASP A 102 5.55 -4.73 10.29
C ASP A 102 6.58 -3.81 9.61
N GLY A 103 6.63 -3.88 8.31
CA GLY A 103 7.49 -2.99 7.55
C GLY A 103 7.11 -1.52 7.73
N PRO A 104 7.95 -0.58 7.25
CA PRO A 104 7.63 0.83 7.28
C PRO A 104 6.31 1.07 6.53
N GLY A 105 5.27 1.10 7.32
CA GLY A 105 3.91 1.13 6.86
C GLY A 105 3.34 2.52 6.80
N GLY A 106 2.06 2.53 6.70
CA GLY A 106 1.24 3.71 6.71
C GLY A 106 0.06 3.58 5.78
N THR A 107 -0.83 4.53 5.90
CA THR A 107 -2.05 4.58 5.10
C THR A 107 -1.88 5.54 3.94
N ASN A 108 -2.32 5.12 2.76
CA ASN A 108 -2.39 5.98 1.60
C ASN A 108 -3.62 6.88 1.72
N PHE A 109 -3.40 8.19 1.72
CA PHE A 109 -4.46 9.17 1.85
C PHE A 109 -5.61 8.94 0.86
N ASN A 110 -5.30 8.69 -0.41
CA ASN A 110 -6.31 8.50 -1.45
C ASN A 110 -7.07 7.16 -1.34
N ARG A 111 -6.53 6.19 -0.61
CA ARG A 111 -7.17 4.88 -0.40
C ARG A 111 -8.02 4.83 0.86
N ASN A 112 -7.88 5.80 1.75
CA ASN A 112 -8.59 5.80 3.03
C ASN A 112 -9.96 6.48 3.00
N PHE A 113 -10.42 7.01 1.86
CA PHE A 113 -11.79 7.52 1.70
C PHE A 113 -12.81 6.41 1.44
N THR A 114 -14.07 6.72 1.64
CA THR A 114 -15.18 5.75 1.49
C THR A 114 -15.41 5.28 0.06
N PHE A 115 -15.06 6.11 -0.94
CA PHE A 115 -15.21 5.74 -2.34
C PHE A 115 -14.14 4.72 -2.74
N ASN A 116 -14.59 3.61 -3.27
CA ASN A 116 -13.74 2.48 -3.70
C ASN A 116 -12.79 1.97 -2.60
N TYR A 117 -13.19 2.12 -1.32
CA TYR A 117 -12.39 1.63 -0.21
C TYR A 117 -12.22 0.11 -0.31
N GLU A 118 -11.00 -0.32 -0.26
CA GLU A 118 -10.62 -1.73 -0.29
C GLU A 118 -10.37 -2.21 1.14
N GLU A 119 -11.36 -2.92 1.68
CA GLU A 119 -11.24 -3.51 3.00
C GLU A 119 -10.08 -4.52 3.00
N PHE A 120 -9.15 -4.37 3.94
CA PHE A 120 -7.92 -5.15 4.01
C PHE A 120 -6.95 -4.97 2.84
N GLY A 121 -7.12 -3.90 2.06
CA GLY A 121 -6.18 -3.56 0.99
C GLY A 121 -4.89 -2.96 1.53
N LEU A 122 -3.79 -3.20 0.82
CA LEU A 122 -2.50 -2.62 1.17
C LEU A 122 -2.60 -1.09 1.29
N ASN A 123 -2.16 -0.54 2.41
CA ASN A 123 -2.19 0.89 2.71
C ASN A 123 -3.60 1.53 2.65
N SER A 124 -4.67 0.78 2.88
CA SER A 124 -6.02 1.33 2.94
C SER A 124 -6.40 1.89 4.31
N GLY A 125 -5.65 1.56 5.34
CA GLY A 125 -5.96 1.85 6.73
C GLY A 125 -6.96 0.84 7.32
N LEU A 126 -7.24 0.94 8.61
CA LEU A 126 -8.06 -0.03 9.35
C LEU A 126 -9.54 -0.03 8.90
N TYR A 127 -10.06 1.15 8.57
CA TYR A 127 -11.42 1.36 8.07
C TYR A 127 -11.48 2.68 7.29
N PRO A 128 -12.54 2.94 6.52
CA PRO A 128 -12.66 4.20 5.79
C PRO A 128 -12.58 5.41 6.72
N MET A 129 -11.72 6.36 6.39
CA MET A 129 -11.45 7.55 7.20
C MET A 129 -10.88 7.24 8.60
N SER A 130 -10.10 6.16 8.73
CA SER A 130 -9.38 5.84 9.96
C SER A 130 -8.32 6.89 10.30
N GLU A 131 -7.73 7.49 9.27
CA GLU A 131 -6.66 8.46 9.45
C GLU A 131 -7.18 9.84 9.82
N PRO A 132 -6.52 10.52 10.77
CA PRO A 132 -6.93 11.85 11.19
C PRO A 132 -6.91 12.86 10.03
N GLU A 133 -6.05 12.70 9.07
CA GLU A 133 -5.91 13.57 7.89
C GLU A 133 -7.12 13.44 6.95
N THR A 134 -7.51 12.22 6.60
CA THR A 134 -8.67 11.98 5.76
C THR A 134 -9.96 12.40 6.45
N LYS A 135 -10.04 12.12 7.76
CA LYS A 135 -11.16 12.55 8.60
C LYS A 135 -11.26 14.08 8.65
N ALA A 136 -10.15 14.78 8.86
CA ALA A 136 -10.14 16.25 8.93
C ALA A 136 -10.62 16.88 7.61
N VAL A 137 -10.19 16.35 6.46
CA VAL A 137 -10.65 16.82 5.15
C VAL A 137 -12.14 16.56 4.96
N ALA A 138 -12.62 15.37 5.32
CA ALA A 138 -14.03 15.03 5.23
C ALA A 138 -14.90 15.92 6.15
N ASP A 139 -14.52 16.08 7.41
CA ASP A 139 -15.20 16.93 8.37
C ASP A 139 -15.26 18.40 7.89
N PHE A 140 -14.16 18.91 7.31
CA PHE A 140 -14.14 20.23 6.72
C PHE A 140 -15.13 20.36 5.56
N LEU A 141 -15.09 19.43 4.61
CA LEU A 141 -15.96 19.48 3.43
C LEU A 141 -17.43 19.32 3.78
N PHE A 142 -17.77 18.36 4.62
CA PHE A 142 -19.16 18.13 5.05
C PHE A 142 -19.66 19.22 6.02
N GLY A 143 -18.79 19.89 6.74
CA GLY A 143 -19.13 21.03 7.58
C GLY A 143 -19.41 22.33 6.82
N LYS A 144 -19.19 22.38 5.48
CA LYS A 144 -19.34 23.56 4.65
C LYS A 144 -20.39 23.34 3.57
N PHE A 145 -21.56 23.95 3.73
CA PHE A 145 -22.66 23.84 2.75
C PHE A 145 -22.42 24.62 1.43
N ASN A 146 -21.38 25.40 1.36
CA ASN A 146 -21.07 26.25 0.21
C ASN A 146 -19.84 25.78 -0.58
N VAL A 147 -19.35 24.58 -0.34
CA VAL A 147 -18.33 23.96 -1.20
C VAL A 147 -18.99 23.52 -2.49
N PHE A 148 -18.63 24.18 -3.57
CA PHE A 148 -19.17 23.96 -4.90
C PHE A 148 -18.33 22.96 -5.70
N ALA A 149 -17.01 23.00 -5.57
CA ALA A 149 -16.10 22.13 -6.26
C ALA A 149 -14.86 21.87 -5.40
N VAL A 150 -14.27 20.69 -5.57
CA VAL A 150 -13.00 20.31 -4.97
C VAL A 150 -12.05 19.91 -6.10
N PHE A 151 -10.90 20.57 -6.19
CA PHE A 151 -9.85 20.22 -7.12
C PHE A 151 -8.74 19.49 -6.38
N THR A 152 -8.39 18.32 -6.85
CA THR A 152 -7.29 17.52 -6.34
C THR A 152 -6.20 17.40 -7.41
N PHE A 153 -4.96 17.40 -6.97
CA PHE A 153 -3.81 17.19 -7.84
C PHE A 153 -3.17 15.87 -7.47
N GLY A 154 -3.03 14.98 -8.43
CA GLY A 154 -2.53 13.63 -8.19
C GLY A 154 -2.38 12.85 -9.48
N LEU A 155 -2.07 11.56 -9.37
CA LEU A 155 -1.86 10.68 -10.52
C LEU A 155 -3.17 10.27 -11.23
N GLN A 156 -4.32 10.55 -10.65
CA GLN A 156 -5.62 10.18 -11.23
C GLN A 156 -6.17 11.32 -12.05
N ASP A 157 -6.48 11.05 -13.31
CA ASP A 157 -6.99 12.01 -14.28
C ASP A 157 -8.50 11.83 -14.50
N ASN A 158 -9.31 12.36 -13.59
CA ASN A 158 -10.77 12.36 -13.73
C ASN A 158 -11.29 13.45 -14.67
N LEU A 159 -10.44 14.39 -15.08
CA LEU A 159 -10.78 15.42 -16.04
C LEU A 159 -10.53 14.95 -17.46
N GLY A 160 -9.39 14.33 -17.74
CA GLY A 160 -9.09 13.76 -19.05
C GLY A 160 -9.85 12.46 -19.33
N GLN A 161 -10.14 11.68 -18.29
CA GLN A 161 -10.88 10.41 -18.39
C GLN A 161 -12.06 10.43 -17.42
N PRO A 162 -13.22 10.96 -17.83
CA PRO A 162 -14.36 11.12 -16.94
C PRO A 162 -14.86 9.78 -16.42
N MET A 163 -15.21 9.74 -15.15
CA MET A 163 -15.73 8.57 -14.48
C MET A 163 -17.08 8.15 -15.07
N LYS A 164 -17.29 6.84 -15.14
CA LYS A 164 -18.57 6.27 -15.59
C LYS A 164 -19.40 5.83 -14.39
N SER A 165 -20.72 5.99 -14.51
CA SER A 165 -21.66 5.41 -13.57
C SER A 165 -21.76 3.90 -13.78
N ALA A 166 -22.09 3.18 -12.72
CA ALA A 166 -22.46 1.78 -12.79
C ALA A 166 -23.68 1.52 -11.90
N GLU A 167 -24.51 0.57 -12.32
CA GLU A 167 -25.56 0.05 -11.44
C GLU A 167 -24.87 -0.70 -10.28
N ARG A 168 -25.26 -0.32 -9.04
CA ARG A 168 -24.76 -1.02 -7.87
C ARG A 168 -25.48 -2.36 -7.73
N PRO A 169 -24.76 -3.47 -7.67
CA PRO A 169 -25.39 -4.72 -7.24
C PRO A 169 -25.97 -4.54 -5.83
N ASN A 170 -27.16 -5.04 -5.61
CA ASN A 170 -27.86 -4.91 -4.31
C ASN A 170 -27.10 -5.50 -3.10
N ALA A 171 -26.05 -6.28 -3.34
CA ALA A 171 -25.23 -6.93 -2.33
C ALA A 171 -23.87 -6.22 -2.10
N ASP A 172 -23.50 -5.27 -2.94
CA ASP A 172 -22.20 -4.61 -2.80
C ASP A 172 -22.32 -3.41 -1.84
N ARG A 173 -21.59 -3.49 -0.73
CA ARG A 173 -21.49 -2.43 0.26
C ARG A 173 -20.53 -1.32 -0.17
N ARG A 174 -19.59 -1.62 -1.06
CA ARG A 174 -18.59 -0.65 -1.51
C ARG A 174 -19.19 0.30 -2.55
N ILE A 175 -18.86 1.58 -2.38
CA ILE A 175 -19.16 2.60 -3.39
C ILE A 175 -18.00 2.64 -4.37
N THR A 176 -18.16 1.95 -5.50
CA THR A 176 -17.12 1.82 -6.53
C THR A 176 -17.42 2.62 -7.81
N ALA A 177 -18.60 3.24 -7.89
CA ALA A 177 -19.02 4.01 -9.04
C ALA A 177 -19.81 5.24 -8.62
N ILE A 178 -19.77 6.27 -9.47
CA ILE A 178 -20.58 7.48 -9.31
C ILE A 178 -22.02 7.24 -9.77
N THR A 179 -22.93 8.15 -9.41
CA THR A 179 -24.31 8.09 -9.89
C THR A 179 -24.41 8.56 -11.33
N LYS A 180 -25.51 8.25 -12.00
CA LYS A 180 -25.73 8.68 -13.39
C LYS A 180 -25.83 10.20 -13.53
N SER A 181 -26.37 10.89 -12.52
CA SER A 181 -26.40 12.36 -12.50
C SER A 181 -24.98 12.94 -12.40
N ASP A 182 -24.14 12.35 -11.55
CA ASP A 182 -22.75 12.80 -11.38
C ASP A 182 -21.90 12.50 -12.62
N GLU A 183 -22.14 11.38 -13.31
CA GLU A 183 -21.50 11.09 -14.60
C GLU A 183 -21.78 12.18 -15.62
N THR A 184 -23.02 12.66 -15.68
CA THR A 184 -23.40 13.72 -16.61
C THR A 184 -22.65 15.02 -16.31
N ILE A 185 -22.53 15.39 -15.05
CA ILE A 185 -21.79 16.58 -14.61
C ILE A 185 -20.30 16.41 -14.88
N ASN A 186 -19.74 15.25 -14.48
CA ASN A 186 -18.32 14.96 -14.65
C ASN A 186 -17.93 15.01 -16.14
N LYS A 187 -18.77 14.41 -17.01
CA LYS A 187 -18.56 14.48 -18.46
C LYS A 187 -18.61 15.90 -19.00
N LEU A 188 -19.56 16.72 -18.56
CA LEU A 188 -19.66 18.12 -18.99
C LEU A 188 -18.39 18.91 -18.64
N VAL A 189 -17.87 18.71 -17.42
CA VAL A 189 -16.63 19.35 -16.97
C VAL A 189 -15.44 18.86 -17.79
N SER A 190 -15.34 17.55 -18.04
CA SER A 190 -14.29 16.94 -18.85
C SER A 190 -14.32 17.45 -20.30
N ASP A 191 -15.50 17.52 -20.93
CA ASP A 191 -15.65 18.04 -22.28
C ASP A 191 -15.13 19.50 -22.35
N LYS A 192 -15.46 20.32 -21.34
CA LYS A 192 -14.98 21.71 -21.26
C LYS A 192 -13.48 21.83 -21.02
N TYR A 193 -12.91 20.91 -20.24
CA TYR A 193 -11.47 20.84 -20.04
C TYR A 193 -10.70 20.55 -21.33
N HIS A 194 -11.25 19.68 -22.19
CA HIS A 194 -10.65 19.35 -23.48
C HIS A 194 -10.81 20.44 -24.56
N GLU A 195 -11.69 21.42 -24.34
CA GLU A 195 -11.85 22.56 -25.26
C GLU A 195 -10.77 23.67 -25.07
N ILE A 196 -9.99 23.61 -23.98
CA ILE A 196 -8.95 24.57 -23.61
C ILE A 196 -7.58 24.14 -24.18
#